data_b779df75966e097ed9002c2efe6533b4
#
_entry.id   b779df75966e097ed9002c2efe6533b4
#
_cell.length_a   1.000
_cell.length_b   1.000
_cell.length_c   1.000
_cell.angle_alpha   90.00
_cell.angle_beta   90.00
_cell.angle_gamma   90.00
#
_symmetry.space_group_name_H-M   'P 1'
#
loop_
_entity.id
_entity.type
_entity.pdbx_description
1 polymer ?
#
loop_
_entity_poly.entity_id
_entity_poly.type
_entity_poly.pdbx_seq_one_letter_code
_entity_poly.pdbx_strand_id
1 'polypeptide(L)'
;MTNVHCKLLVLISKYGQMPVADEPETWIRELPLLVLVYEGITAGVFEMDYSPQCMTMSHTGVTRRMFLNISQEAKSAIDELREQKLISALKISSEDLQSVTAFQVGEYGRKLMSHTGVTRSMFLNSRSSSLSSSSPRSVSLCLSLSL
;
A
#
# COMPACT_ATOMS: atom_id res chain seq x y z
N MET A 1 13.76 6.56 -10.80
CA MET A 1 13.03 5.80 -9.77
C MET A 1 13.69 6.09 -8.42
N THR A 2 12.95 6.61 -7.46
CA THR A 2 13.45 6.94 -6.12
C THR A 2 13.34 5.74 -5.19
N ASN A 3 13.97 5.84 -3.99
CA ASN A 3 13.84 4.82 -2.94
C ASN A 3 12.36 4.60 -2.53
N VAL A 4 11.56 5.67 -2.53
CA VAL A 4 10.11 5.62 -2.26
C VAL A 4 9.38 4.75 -3.28
N HIS A 5 9.66 4.92 -4.58
CA HIS A 5 9.07 4.10 -5.64
C HIS A 5 9.38 2.61 -5.48
N CYS A 6 10.63 2.27 -5.13
CA CYS A 6 11.02 0.89 -4.90
C CYS A 6 10.25 0.28 -3.72
N LYS A 7 10.16 0.99 -2.61
CA LYS A 7 9.44 0.55 -1.42
C LYS A 7 7.94 0.38 -1.68
N LEU A 8 7.31 1.32 -2.40
CA LEU A 8 5.91 1.22 -2.80
C LEU A 8 5.67 0.04 -3.75
N LEU A 9 6.55 -0.16 -4.73
CA LEU A 9 6.44 -1.28 -5.66
C LEU A 9 6.50 -2.62 -4.93
N VAL A 10 7.42 -2.78 -3.96
CA VAL A 10 7.50 -3.98 -3.11
C VAL A 10 6.25 -4.15 -2.25
N LEU A 11 5.74 -3.06 -1.66
CA LEU A 11 4.52 -3.11 -0.85
C LEU A 11 3.32 -3.57 -1.71
N ILE A 12 3.14 -2.99 -2.89
CA ILE A 12 2.07 -3.37 -3.82
C ILE A 12 2.24 -4.83 -4.27
N SER A 13 3.48 -5.27 -4.55
CA SER A 13 3.74 -6.64 -4.98
C SER A 13 3.39 -7.69 -3.94
N LYS A 14 3.38 -7.32 -2.67
CA LYS A 14 3.03 -8.22 -1.58
C LYS A 14 1.53 -8.53 -1.54
N TYR A 15 0.69 -7.60 -1.94
CA TYR A 15 -0.76 -7.68 -1.81
C TYR A 15 -1.51 -7.68 -3.14
N GLY A 16 -0.85 -7.23 -4.22
CA GLY A 16 -1.43 -7.16 -5.56
C GLY A 16 -0.53 -7.87 -6.57
N GLN A 17 -0.76 -9.18 -6.79
CA GLN A 17 0.03 -10.01 -7.68
C GLN A 17 -0.80 -10.47 -8.88
N MET A 18 -0.17 -10.47 -10.06
CA MET A 18 -0.72 -11.15 -11.22
C MET A 18 -0.67 -12.66 -11.02
N PRO A 19 -1.63 -13.40 -11.54
CA PRO A 19 -1.67 -14.84 -11.40
C PRO A 19 -0.40 -15.47 -11.99
N VAL A 20 0.20 -16.38 -11.24
CA VAL A 20 1.30 -17.24 -11.71
C VAL A 20 0.79 -18.67 -11.64
N ALA A 21 0.63 -19.30 -12.81
CA ALA A 21 0.14 -20.66 -12.97
C ALA A 21 -1.24 -20.89 -12.33
N ASP A 22 -1.31 -21.36 -11.09
CA ASP A 22 -2.56 -21.74 -10.41
C ASP A 22 -2.94 -20.79 -9.25
N GLU A 23 -2.20 -19.68 -9.07
CA GLU A 23 -2.50 -18.72 -8.02
C GLU A 23 -3.56 -17.71 -8.46
N PRO A 24 -4.51 -17.35 -7.58
CA PRO A 24 -5.54 -16.37 -7.91
C PRO A 24 -4.93 -14.98 -8.08
N GLU A 25 -5.47 -14.23 -9.01
CA GLU A 25 -5.16 -12.82 -9.20
C GLU A 25 -5.56 -12.00 -7.98
N THR A 26 -4.65 -11.17 -7.48
CA THR A 26 -4.90 -10.32 -6.31
C THR A 26 -4.68 -8.85 -6.63
N TRP A 27 -5.53 -8.00 -6.05
CA TRP A 27 -5.49 -6.55 -6.21
C TRP A 27 -5.55 -5.87 -4.86
N ILE A 28 -4.68 -4.88 -4.63
CA ILE A 28 -4.77 -4.03 -3.44
C ILE A 28 -5.59 -2.78 -3.75
N ARG A 29 -6.62 -2.52 -2.96
CA ARG A 29 -7.42 -1.30 -3.09
C ARG A 29 -6.63 -0.08 -2.61
N GLU A 30 -6.92 1.09 -3.19
CA GLU A 30 -6.23 2.34 -2.88
C GLU A 30 -6.26 2.67 -1.38
N LEU A 31 -7.40 2.59 -0.74
CA LEU A 31 -7.54 2.95 0.67
C LEU A 31 -6.69 2.06 1.60
N PRO A 32 -6.77 0.72 1.54
CA PRO A 32 -5.85 -0.15 2.28
C PRO A 32 -4.38 0.13 1.99
N LEU A 33 -4.02 0.41 0.74
CA LEU A 33 -2.65 0.75 0.38
C LEU A 33 -2.17 2.03 1.09
N LEU A 34 -2.99 3.09 1.11
CA LEU A 34 -2.66 4.35 1.77
C LEU A 34 -2.54 4.19 3.29
N VAL A 35 -3.37 3.34 3.90
CA VAL A 35 -3.27 3.00 5.33
C VAL A 35 -1.95 2.27 5.61
N LEU A 36 -1.57 1.27 4.79
CA LEU A 36 -0.30 0.56 4.94
C LEU A 36 0.91 1.49 4.75
N VAL A 37 0.83 2.45 3.84
CA VAL A 37 1.86 3.48 3.68
C VAL A 37 1.97 4.33 4.94
N TYR A 38 0.86 4.80 5.53
CA TYR A 38 0.88 5.54 6.77
C TYR A 38 1.48 4.72 7.93
N GLU A 39 1.13 3.46 8.06
CA GLU A 39 1.75 2.56 9.04
C GLU A 39 3.27 2.43 8.79
N GLY A 40 3.68 2.36 7.52
CA GLY A 40 5.09 2.34 7.14
C GLY A 40 5.83 3.64 7.47
N ILE A 41 5.17 4.80 7.38
CA ILE A 41 5.72 6.09 7.81
C ILE A 41 5.92 6.10 9.33
N THR A 42 4.91 5.69 10.09
CA THR A 42 5.00 5.63 11.56
C THR A 42 6.04 4.62 12.06
N ALA A 43 6.29 3.57 11.29
CA ALA A 43 7.33 2.58 11.55
C ALA A 43 8.73 3.00 11.08
N GLY A 44 8.88 4.18 10.46
CA GLY A 44 10.16 4.67 9.93
C GLY A 44 10.63 3.96 8.64
N VAL A 45 9.75 3.22 7.97
CA VAL A 45 10.06 2.57 6.69
C VAL A 45 10.05 3.58 5.55
N PHE A 46 9.07 4.50 5.57
CA PHE A 46 8.96 5.58 4.61
C PHE A 46 9.32 6.91 5.26
N GLU A 47 10.12 7.70 4.56
CA GLU A 47 10.51 9.06 4.95
C GLU A 47 9.66 10.06 4.16
N MET A 48 8.38 10.14 4.49
CA MET A 48 7.38 10.99 3.84
C MET A 48 6.51 11.68 4.88
N ASP A 49 6.01 12.86 4.52
CA ASP A 49 5.02 13.55 5.32
C ASP A 49 3.61 12.99 5.10
N TYR A 50 2.76 13.18 6.10
CA TYR A 50 1.34 12.85 6.01
C TYR A 50 0.48 13.96 6.63
N SER A 51 -0.76 14.03 6.19
CA SER A 51 -1.74 14.96 6.74
C SER A 51 -3.11 14.31 6.90
N PRO A 52 -3.91 14.73 7.89
CA PRO A 52 -5.27 14.25 8.05
C PRO A 52 -6.12 14.75 6.87
N GLN A 53 -6.75 13.83 6.15
CA GLN A 53 -7.68 14.12 5.06
C GLN A 53 -9.06 13.60 5.43
N CYS A 54 -10.09 14.43 5.19
CA CYS A 54 -11.48 14.01 5.35
C CYS A 54 -11.92 13.24 4.10
N MET A 55 -12.28 11.99 4.30
CA MET A 55 -12.85 11.16 3.24
C MET A 55 -14.31 10.85 3.55
N THR A 56 -15.12 10.86 2.51
CA THR A 56 -16.52 10.47 2.62
C THR A 56 -16.66 9.04 2.11
N MET A 57 -17.13 8.15 2.97
CA MET A 57 -17.42 6.77 2.61
C MET A 57 -18.93 6.57 2.68
N SER A 58 -19.49 6.02 1.62
CA SER A 58 -20.89 5.59 1.61
C SER A 58 -20.91 4.06 1.59
N HIS A 59 -21.67 3.49 2.49
CA HIS A 59 -21.90 2.06 2.54
C HIS A 59 -23.37 1.83 2.93
N THR A 60 -24.08 1.02 2.12
CA THR A 60 -25.49 0.68 2.35
C THR A 60 -26.41 1.91 2.56
N GLY A 61 -26.21 2.97 1.77
CA GLY A 61 -26.99 4.20 1.86
C GLY A 61 -26.63 5.13 3.02
N VAL A 62 -25.69 4.73 3.88
CA VAL A 62 -25.21 5.57 4.98
C VAL A 62 -23.88 6.22 4.60
N THR A 63 -23.87 7.54 4.58
CA THR A 63 -22.66 8.33 4.31
C THR A 63 -21.98 8.70 5.63
N ARG A 64 -20.71 8.32 5.77
CA ARG A 64 -19.88 8.65 6.93
C ARG A 64 -18.65 9.44 6.49
N ARG A 65 -18.28 10.44 7.28
CA ARG A 65 -17.02 11.15 7.14
C ARG A 65 -15.97 10.48 8.03
N MET A 66 -14.82 10.19 7.45
CA MET A 66 -13.68 9.63 8.17
C MET A 66 -12.46 10.53 7.94
N PHE A 67 -11.65 10.70 8.97
CA PHE A 67 -10.34 11.34 8.85
C PHE A 67 -9.29 10.25 8.78
N LEU A 68 -8.49 10.30 7.73
CA LEU A 68 -7.38 9.37 7.51
C LEU A 68 -6.09 10.16 7.32
N ASN A 69 -5.03 9.71 7.93
CA ASN A 69 -3.70 10.25 7.69
C ASN A 69 -3.18 9.71 6.35
N ILE A 70 -3.00 10.60 5.40
CA ILE A 70 -2.62 10.23 4.03
C ILE A 70 -1.41 11.05 3.63
N SER A 71 -0.43 10.40 3.00
CA SER A 71 0.69 11.05 2.36
C SER A 71 0.33 11.43 0.92
N GLN A 72 0.40 12.72 0.62
CA GLN A 72 0.20 13.21 -0.74
C GLN A 72 1.38 12.81 -1.64
N GLU A 73 2.57 12.77 -1.08
CA GLU A 73 3.77 12.31 -1.76
C GLU A 73 3.63 10.83 -2.21
N ALA A 74 3.06 9.98 -1.33
CA ALA A 74 2.78 8.60 -1.69
C ALA A 74 1.78 8.48 -2.84
N LYS A 75 0.72 9.30 -2.86
CA LYS A 75 -0.22 9.33 -3.99
C LYS A 75 0.47 9.70 -5.29
N SER A 76 1.27 10.76 -5.28
CA SER A 76 2.03 11.19 -6.46
C SER A 76 2.98 10.08 -6.94
N ALA A 77 3.68 9.42 -6.02
CA ALA A 77 4.58 8.32 -6.37
C ALA A 77 3.84 7.09 -6.94
N ILE A 78 2.63 6.79 -6.45
CA ILE A 78 1.77 5.74 -7.03
C ILE A 78 1.34 6.10 -8.45
N ASP A 79 0.97 7.36 -8.69
CA ASP A 79 0.60 7.83 -10.03
C ASP A 79 1.80 7.75 -10.98
N GLU A 80 3.00 8.15 -10.55
CA GLU A 80 4.23 8.01 -11.33
C GLU A 80 4.53 6.54 -11.68
N LEU A 81 4.38 5.61 -10.72
CA LEU A 81 4.55 4.17 -10.98
C LEU A 81 3.55 3.66 -12.02
N ARG A 82 2.33 4.18 -12.02
CA ARG A 82 1.31 3.86 -13.01
C ARG A 82 1.67 4.40 -14.39
N GLU A 83 2.12 5.65 -14.48
CA GLU A 83 2.58 6.26 -15.74
C GLU A 83 3.77 5.51 -16.35
N GLN A 84 4.68 5.05 -15.52
CA GLN A 84 5.82 4.21 -15.93
C GLN A 84 5.42 2.76 -16.25
N LYS A 85 4.14 2.40 -16.17
CA LYS A 85 3.60 1.05 -16.41
C LYS A 85 4.19 -0.03 -15.51
N LEU A 86 4.72 0.35 -14.35
CA LEU A 86 5.26 -0.58 -13.36
C LEU A 86 4.14 -1.22 -12.53
N ILE A 87 3.03 -0.50 -12.36
CA ILE A 87 1.79 -1.00 -11.76
C ILE A 87 0.62 -0.82 -12.71
N SER A 88 -0.34 -1.71 -12.61
CA SER A 88 -1.65 -1.62 -13.28
C SER A 88 -2.68 -1.09 -12.28
N ALA A 89 -3.58 -0.25 -12.77
CA ALA A 89 -4.69 0.27 -11.98
C ALA A 89 -6.02 -0.19 -12.60
N LEU A 90 -6.89 -0.74 -11.78
CA LEU A 90 -8.25 -1.12 -12.14
C LEU A 90 -9.24 -0.24 -11.39
N LYS A 91 -10.13 0.41 -12.13
CA LYS A 91 -11.21 1.19 -11.54
C LYS A 91 -12.47 0.35 -11.54
N ILE A 92 -12.91 -0.04 -10.35
CA ILE A 92 -14.13 -0.83 -10.15
C ILE A 92 -15.24 0.16 -9.79
N SER A 93 -16.30 0.19 -10.58
CA SER A 93 -17.51 0.95 -10.27
C SER A 93 -18.53 0.01 -9.65
N SER A 94 -19.04 0.35 -8.48
CA SER A 94 -20.16 -0.38 -7.87
C SER A 94 -21.49 0.20 -8.34
N GLU A 95 -22.58 -0.54 -8.15
CA GLU A 95 -23.95 -0.11 -8.47
C GLU A 95 -24.33 1.19 -7.74
N ASP A 96 -23.72 1.47 -6.59
CA ASP A 96 -23.91 2.70 -5.80
C ASP A 96 -23.11 3.89 -6.34
N LEU A 97 -22.64 3.87 -7.60
CA LEU A 97 -21.83 4.92 -8.25
C LEU A 97 -20.49 5.23 -7.55
N GLN A 98 -20.05 4.39 -6.64
CA GLN A 98 -18.73 4.54 -6.03
C GLN A 98 -17.68 3.83 -6.88
N SER A 99 -16.66 4.57 -7.25
CA SER A 99 -15.51 3.99 -7.93
C SER A 99 -14.40 3.71 -6.92
N VAL A 100 -13.94 2.47 -6.92
CA VAL A 100 -12.79 2.03 -6.12
C VAL A 100 -11.63 1.75 -7.06
N THR A 101 -10.51 2.38 -6.81
CA THR A 101 -9.27 2.07 -7.53
C THR A 101 -8.53 0.94 -6.81
N ALA A 102 -8.05 -0.02 -7.57
CA ALA A 102 -7.21 -1.09 -7.08
C ALA A 102 -5.93 -1.18 -7.92
N PHE A 103 -4.85 -1.60 -7.30
CA PHE A 103 -3.52 -1.65 -7.91
C PHE A 103 -2.94 -3.06 -7.87
N GLN A 104 -2.13 -3.37 -8.86
CA GLN A 104 -1.42 -4.62 -9.01
C GLN A 104 -0.07 -4.34 -9.68
N VAL A 105 0.96 -5.12 -9.35
CA VAL A 105 2.25 -5.00 -10.04
C VAL A 105 2.12 -5.50 -11.46
N GLY A 106 2.49 -4.65 -12.43
CA GLY A 106 2.52 -4.99 -13.84
C GLY A 106 3.72 -5.88 -14.21
N GLU A 107 3.71 -6.39 -15.44
CA GLU A 107 4.78 -7.26 -15.94
C GLU A 107 6.15 -6.58 -15.91
N TYR A 108 6.22 -5.29 -16.29
CA TYR A 108 7.46 -4.51 -16.22
C TYR A 108 7.94 -4.31 -14.79
N GLY A 109 7.04 -4.07 -13.86
CA GLY A 109 7.38 -3.94 -12.43
C GLY A 109 7.97 -5.24 -11.88
N ARG A 110 7.42 -6.39 -12.23
CA ARG A 110 7.96 -7.70 -11.85
C ARG A 110 9.36 -7.94 -12.42
N LYS A 111 9.56 -7.66 -13.71
CA LYS A 111 10.87 -7.76 -14.34
C LYS A 111 11.90 -6.87 -13.67
N LEU A 112 11.51 -5.63 -13.35
CA LEU A 112 12.39 -4.69 -12.66
C LEU A 112 12.80 -5.20 -11.29
N MET A 113 11.85 -5.69 -10.48
CA MET A 113 12.13 -6.26 -9.15
C MET A 113 13.07 -7.47 -9.23
N SER A 114 12.90 -8.35 -10.22
CA SER A 114 13.76 -9.52 -10.39
C SER A 114 15.20 -9.16 -10.79
N HIS A 115 15.39 -8.09 -11.57
CA HIS A 115 16.71 -7.65 -12.00
C HIS A 115 17.45 -6.81 -10.95
N THR A 116 16.73 -6.04 -10.15
CA THR A 116 17.35 -5.14 -9.16
C THR A 116 17.63 -5.78 -7.83
N GLY A 117 17.21 -7.05 -7.63
CA GLY A 117 17.36 -7.72 -6.34
C GLY A 117 16.60 -7.00 -5.20
N VAL A 118 15.63 -6.13 -5.54
CA VAL A 118 14.74 -5.44 -4.60
C VAL A 118 13.81 -6.49 -3.99
N THR A 119 14.42 -7.43 -3.30
CA THR A 119 13.75 -8.47 -2.57
C THR A 119 13.68 -8.08 -1.09
N ARG A 120 12.84 -8.78 -0.40
CA ARG A 120 12.52 -8.86 1.04
C ARG A 120 13.54 -8.29 2.04
N SER A 121 14.82 -8.17 1.67
CA SER A 121 15.92 -7.69 2.54
C SER A 121 15.86 -6.18 2.84
N MET A 122 15.23 -5.36 1.98
CA MET A 122 15.13 -3.92 2.24
C MET A 122 14.21 -3.58 3.42
N PHE A 123 13.24 -4.43 3.75
CA PHE A 123 12.39 -4.24 4.91
C PHE A 123 13.01 -4.76 6.22
N LEU A 124 14.02 -5.62 6.13
CA LEU A 124 14.68 -6.18 7.32
C LEU A 124 15.80 -5.29 7.87
N ASN A 125 16.43 -4.46 7.03
CA ASN A 125 17.54 -3.60 7.47
C ASN A 125 17.12 -2.32 8.22
N SER A 126 15.84 -1.93 8.17
CA SER A 126 15.36 -0.79 8.97
C SER A 126 15.12 -1.12 10.45
N ARG A 127 15.16 -2.40 10.83
CA ARG A 127 15.00 -2.84 12.23
C ARG A 127 16.28 -2.93 13.05
N SER A 128 17.46 -2.78 12.46
CA SER A 128 18.72 -3.01 13.16
C SER A 128 19.41 -1.75 13.71
N SER A 129 18.87 -0.55 13.52
CA SER A 129 19.50 0.69 13.98
C SER A 129 18.81 1.38 15.16
N SER A 130 17.80 0.77 15.79
CA SER A 130 17.15 1.35 16.97
C SER A 130 16.78 0.30 18.02
N LEU A 131 17.78 -0.48 18.46
CA LEU A 131 17.69 -1.27 19.68
C LEU A 131 18.59 -0.67 20.75
N SER A 132 18.12 0.41 21.37
CA SER A 132 18.50 0.78 22.74
C SER A 132 17.24 1.17 23.49
N SER A 133 16.85 0.29 24.42
CA SER A 133 15.99 0.50 25.59
C SER A 133 14.56 1.06 25.37
N SER A 134 13.56 0.20 25.26
CA SER A 134 12.43 0.19 26.20
C SER A 134 11.46 -0.95 25.86
N SER A 135 10.90 -1.54 26.90
CA SER A 135 10.03 -2.67 27.07
C SER A 135 8.86 -2.80 26.06
N PRO A 136 8.52 -4.04 25.61
CA PRO A 136 7.41 -4.25 24.69
C PRO A 136 6.07 -4.24 25.45
N ARG A 137 5.22 -3.28 25.16
CA ARG A 137 3.77 -3.46 25.41
C ARG A 137 3.18 -4.16 24.20
N SER A 138 2.80 -5.39 24.43
CA SER A 138 2.02 -6.22 23.52
C SER A 138 0.66 -5.56 23.26
N VAL A 139 0.45 -5.03 22.07
CA VAL A 139 -0.88 -4.70 21.56
C VAL A 139 -1.31 -5.83 20.65
N SER A 140 -2.14 -6.72 21.19
CA SER A 140 -2.83 -7.75 20.45
C SER A 140 -3.97 -7.08 19.67
N LEU A 141 -3.82 -6.90 18.38
CA LEU A 141 -4.89 -6.51 17.47
C LEU A 141 -5.59 -7.77 16.98
N CYS A 142 -6.68 -8.12 17.64
CA CYS A 142 -7.67 -9.05 17.10
C CYS A 142 -8.42 -8.38 15.94
N LEU A 143 -8.04 -8.69 14.71
CA LEU A 143 -8.87 -8.45 13.53
C LEU A 143 -9.82 -9.63 13.38
N SER A 144 -11.00 -9.56 14.02
CA SER A 144 -12.14 -10.41 13.67
C SER A 144 -12.83 -9.81 12.44
N LEU A 145 -12.54 -10.37 11.28
CA LEU A 145 -13.34 -10.20 10.07
C LEU A 145 -14.55 -11.14 10.21
N SER A 146 -15.70 -10.58 10.56
CA SER A 146 -17.00 -11.24 10.34
C SER A 146 -17.53 -10.81 8.97
N LEU A 147 -17.96 -11.82 8.23
CA LEU A 147 -18.67 -11.80 6.94
C LEU A 147 -19.89 -10.88 6.92
#